data_0d2c038546e65f8e1218f436572c8fb9
#
_entry.id   0d2c038546e65f8e1218f436572c8fb9
#
_cell.length_a   1.000
_cell.length_b   1.000
_cell.length_c   1.000
_cell.angle_alpha   90.00
_cell.angle_beta   90.00
_cell.angle_gamma   90.00
#
_symmetry.space_group_name_H-M   'P 1'
#
loop_
_entity.id
_entity.type
_entity.pdbx_description
1 polymer ?
#
loop_
_entity_poly.entity_id
_entity_poly.type
_entity_poly.pdbx_seq_one_letter_code
_entity_poly.pdbx_strand_id
1 'polypeptide(L)'
;MRLQLAGGLRASLRRKRSSAGATMHAFKDSGHIFRLVAVFVVGIILFLVIRGFLVPKSFGEYGHYRGNAMAEAAARPVNFAGHETCETCHVDVLDKKKDGKHAHVNCEACHGPLAKHADDPASVQPPKLDTAVLCVKCHEANAAKPKSFPQVASADHSTGLACDACHQPHSPAITDGGTK
;
A
#
# COMPACT_ATOMS: atom_id res chain seq x y z
N MET A 1 -7.16 -82.55 35.32
CA MET A 1 -6.56 -81.32 34.67
C MET A 1 -7.40 -80.84 33.51
N ARG A 2 -8.76 -80.64 33.69
CA ARG A 2 -9.68 -80.22 32.60
C ARG A 2 -10.67 -79.07 32.98
N LEU A 3 -10.55 -78.45 34.16
CA LEU A 3 -11.54 -77.47 34.64
C LEU A 3 -11.05 -76.01 34.60
N GLN A 4 -9.79 -75.68 34.28
CA GLN A 4 -9.30 -74.33 34.32
C GLN A 4 -9.35 -73.55 32.94
N LEU A 5 -9.55 -74.24 31.82
CA LEU A 5 -9.64 -73.66 30.52
C LEU A 5 -10.99 -73.02 30.15
N ALA A 6 -12.07 -73.46 30.79
CA ALA A 6 -13.41 -72.94 30.49
C ALA A 6 -13.71 -71.58 31.15
N GLY A 7 -13.03 -71.21 32.25
CA GLY A 7 -13.23 -69.95 32.95
C GLY A 7 -12.60 -68.78 32.24
N GLY A 8 -11.43 -68.92 31.56
CA GLY A 8 -10.73 -67.92 30.90
C GLY A 8 -11.46 -67.39 29.65
N LEU A 9 -12.10 -68.28 28.90
CA LEU A 9 -12.80 -67.85 27.65
C LEU A 9 -14.05 -67.03 27.95
N ARG A 10 -14.80 -67.37 29.04
CA ARG A 10 -16.02 -66.66 29.46
C ARG A 10 -15.70 -65.26 30.00
N ALA A 11 -14.58 -65.07 30.70
CA ALA A 11 -14.13 -63.76 31.20
C ALA A 11 -13.65 -62.84 30.04
N SER A 12 -12.97 -63.39 29.03
CA SER A 12 -12.53 -62.64 27.85
C SER A 12 -13.69 -62.19 27.01
N LEU A 13 -14.70 -63.02 26.78
CA LEU A 13 -15.89 -62.65 26.03
C LEU A 13 -16.78 -61.63 26.75
N ARG A 14 -16.85 -61.71 28.09
CA ARG A 14 -17.59 -60.71 28.88
C ARG A 14 -16.90 -59.33 28.87
N ARG A 15 -15.57 -59.29 28.89
CA ARG A 15 -14.78 -58.06 28.82
C ARG A 15 -14.93 -57.36 27.46
N LYS A 16 -14.93 -58.12 26.34
CA LYS A 16 -15.16 -57.55 25.00
C LYS A 16 -16.58 -56.99 24.83
N ARG A 17 -17.61 -57.62 25.40
CA ARG A 17 -18.99 -57.10 25.37
C ARG A 17 -19.15 -55.81 26.19
N SER A 18 -18.49 -55.73 27.35
CA SER A 18 -18.53 -54.52 28.20
C SER A 18 -17.87 -53.31 27.51
N SER A 19 -16.76 -53.49 26.80
CA SER A 19 -16.08 -52.38 26.09
C SER A 19 -16.85 -51.90 24.85
N ALA A 20 -17.54 -52.77 24.14
CA ALA A 20 -18.38 -52.40 23.01
C ALA A 20 -19.63 -51.62 23.43
N GLY A 21 -20.24 -51.95 24.59
CA GLY A 21 -21.37 -51.22 25.14
C GLY A 21 -20.98 -49.82 25.64
N ALA A 22 -19.80 -49.67 26.23
CA ALA A 22 -19.33 -48.38 26.73
C ALA A 22 -19.04 -47.36 25.59
N THR A 23 -18.51 -47.84 24.47
CA THR A 23 -18.28 -46.98 23.29
C THR A 23 -19.59 -46.53 22.62
N MET A 24 -20.60 -47.37 22.56
CA MET A 24 -21.91 -46.98 21.99
C MET A 24 -22.66 -45.98 22.89
N HIS A 25 -22.53 -46.05 24.21
CA HIS A 25 -23.12 -45.05 25.11
C HIS A 25 -22.44 -43.68 25.00
N ALA A 26 -21.11 -43.63 24.86
CA ALA A 26 -20.37 -42.38 24.69
C ALA A 26 -20.78 -41.61 23.42
N PHE A 27 -21.15 -42.31 22.35
CA PHE A 27 -21.67 -41.66 21.13
C PHE A 27 -23.10 -41.13 21.25
N LYS A 28 -23.94 -41.74 22.10
CA LYS A 28 -25.34 -41.35 22.26
C LYS A 28 -25.49 -40.00 22.97
N ASP A 29 -24.60 -39.68 23.89
CA ASP A 29 -24.59 -38.42 24.64
C ASP A 29 -23.85 -37.27 23.91
N SER A 30 -23.13 -37.58 22.82
CA SER A 30 -22.34 -36.61 22.04
C SER A 30 -23.13 -35.98 20.88
N GLY A 31 -24.42 -36.18 20.78
CA GLY A 31 -25.26 -35.70 19.68
C GLY A 31 -25.20 -34.16 19.46
N HIS A 32 -25.01 -33.39 20.54
CA HIS A 32 -24.85 -31.95 20.48
C HIS A 32 -23.52 -31.55 19.84
N ILE A 33 -22.45 -32.31 20.09
CA ILE A 33 -21.13 -32.08 19.50
C ILE A 33 -21.17 -32.28 17.98
N PHE A 34 -21.81 -33.36 17.52
CA PHE A 34 -21.97 -33.62 16.08
C PHE A 34 -22.81 -32.56 15.39
N ARG A 35 -23.86 -32.03 16.05
CA ARG A 35 -24.63 -30.90 15.51
C ARG A 35 -23.79 -29.64 15.40
N LEU A 36 -22.99 -29.33 16.42
CA LEU A 36 -22.09 -28.19 16.40
C LEU A 36 -21.04 -28.33 15.28
N VAL A 37 -20.38 -29.47 15.16
CA VAL A 37 -19.42 -29.76 14.09
C VAL A 37 -20.09 -29.63 12.71
N ALA A 38 -21.30 -30.15 12.55
CA ALA A 38 -22.03 -30.01 11.28
C ALA A 38 -22.28 -28.54 10.92
N VAL A 39 -22.70 -27.72 11.89
CA VAL A 39 -22.91 -26.26 11.67
C VAL A 39 -21.60 -25.58 11.27
N PHE A 40 -20.48 -25.89 11.95
CA PHE A 40 -19.16 -25.34 11.58
C PHE A 40 -18.72 -25.77 10.17
N VAL A 41 -18.88 -27.05 9.84
CA VAL A 41 -18.53 -27.58 8.50
C VAL A 41 -19.36 -26.87 7.41
N VAL A 42 -20.67 -26.76 7.61
CA VAL A 42 -21.55 -26.04 6.67
C VAL A 42 -21.13 -24.57 6.57
N GLY A 43 -20.85 -23.92 7.70
CA GLY A 43 -20.37 -22.53 7.72
C GLY A 43 -19.05 -22.35 6.96
N ILE A 44 -18.09 -23.25 7.14
CA ILE A 44 -16.81 -23.21 6.41
C ILE A 44 -17.03 -23.44 4.91
N ILE A 45 -17.85 -24.41 4.52
CA ILE A 45 -18.15 -24.66 3.10
C ILE A 45 -18.82 -23.42 2.48
N LEU A 46 -19.80 -22.85 3.14
CA LEU A 46 -20.48 -21.64 2.69
C LEU A 46 -19.50 -20.46 2.55
N PHE A 47 -18.64 -20.27 3.55
CA PHE A 47 -17.58 -19.25 3.52
C PHE A 47 -16.64 -19.45 2.33
N LEU A 48 -16.17 -20.66 2.06
CA LEU A 48 -15.27 -20.95 0.94
C LEU A 48 -15.95 -20.70 -0.41
N VAL A 49 -17.23 -21.06 -0.54
CA VAL A 49 -18.03 -20.82 -1.75
C VAL A 49 -18.17 -19.30 -1.97
N ILE A 50 -18.64 -18.57 -0.96
CA ILE A 50 -18.81 -17.11 -1.04
C ILE A 50 -17.47 -16.44 -1.33
N ARG A 51 -16.39 -16.83 -0.66
CA ARG A 51 -15.04 -16.33 -0.92
C ARG A 51 -14.62 -16.56 -2.36
N GLY A 52 -14.92 -17.73 -2.94
CA GLY A 52 -14.61 -18.04 -4.34
C GLY A 52 -15.30 -17.10 -5.35
N PHE A 53 -16.47 -16.57 -5.01
CA PHE A 53 -17.19 -15.58 -5.84
C PHE A 53 -16.73 -14.13 -5.59
N LEU A 54 -16.44 -13.78 -4.33
CA LEU A 54 -16.12 -12.40 -3.96
C LEU A 54 -14.65 -12.04 -4.18
N VAL A 55 -13.73 -12.99 -4.06
CA VAL A 55 -12.29 -12.72 -4.19
C VAL A 55 -11.86 -12.82 -5.65
N PRO A 56 -11.33 -11.74 -6.24
CA PRO A 56 -10.83 -11.75 -7.61
C PRO A 56 -9.74 -12.80 -7.82
N LYS A 57 -9.68 -13.39 -9.02
CA LYS A 57 -8.67 -14.42 -9.36
C LYS A 57 -7.23 -13.93 -9.22
N SER A 58 -7.01 -12.63 -9.40
CA SER A 58 -5.71 -11.99 -9.26
C SER A 58 -5.31 -11.67 -7.81
N PHE A 59 -6.16 -12.02 -6.82
CA PHE A 59 -5.81 -11.80 -5.43
C PHE A 59 -4.73 -12.78 -4.97
N GLY A 60 -3.66 -12.24 -4.41
CA GLY A 60 -2.52 -13.02 -3.92
C GLY A 60 -1.43 -13.27 -4.96
N GLU A 61 -1.58 -12.79 -6.20
CA GLU A 61 -0.59 -12.95 -7.26
C GLU A 61 0.75 -12.29 -6.92
N TYR A 62 0.72 -11.10 -6.33
CA TYR A 62 1.90 -10.33 -5.93
C TYR A 62 1.92 -10.00 -4.43
N GLY A 63 1.09 -10.65 -3.60
CA GLY A 63 0.94 -10.38 -2.17
C GLY A 63 -0.52 -10.26 -1.74
N HIS A 64 -0.78 -9.79 -0.51
CA HIS A 64 -2.14 -9.70 0.04
C HIS A 64 -2.97 -8.55 -0.56
N TYR A 65 -3.01 -8.44 -1.88
CA TYR A 65 -3.82 -7.46 -2.60
C TYR A 65 -4.27 -8.01 -3.96
N ARG A 66 -5.15 -7.26 -4.62
CA ARG A 66 -5.67 -7.59 -5.94
C ARG A 66 -4.63 -7.27 -7.02
N GLY A 67 -4.02 -8.29 -7.64
CA GLY A 67 -2.94 -8.14 -8.63
C GLY A 67 -3.32 -7.24 -9.81
N ASN A 68 -4.54 -7.35 -10.32
CA ASN A 68 -5.04 -6.50 -11.41
C ASN A 68 -5.05 -5.00 -11.09
N ALA A 69 -4.95 -4.60 -9.83
CA ALA A 69 -4.90 -3.18 -9.47
C ALA A 69 -3.71 -2.45 -10.10
N MET A 70 -2.59 -3.14 -10.31
CA MET A 70 -1.40 -2.59 -10.99
C MET A 70 -1.69 -2.37 -12.48
N ALA A 71 -2.27 -3.35 -13.15
CA ALA A 71 -2.63 -3.24 -14.57
C ALA A 71 -3.70 -2.16 -14.79
N GLU A 72 -4.70 -2.07 -13.92
CA GLU A 72 -5.74 -1.03 -13.96
C GLU A 72 -5.15 0.37 -13.71
N ALA A 73 -4.16 0.49 -12.82
CA ALA A 73 -3.47 1.75 -12.59
C ALA A 73 -2.60 2.15 -13.80
N ALA A 74 -1.90 1.18 -14.39
CA ALA A 74 -1.08 1.41 -15.60
C ALA A 74 -1.91 1.74 -16.84
N ALA A 75 -3.14 1.23 -16.92
CA ALA A 75 -4.06 1.51 -18.04
C ALA A 75 -4.72 2.91 -17.96
N ARG A 76 -4.54 3.64 -16.86
CA ARG A 76 -5.07 5.01 -16.76
C ARG A 76 -4.34 5.93 -17.74
N PRO A 77 -5.04 6.94 -18.31
CA PRO A 77 -4.38 7.90 -19.18
C PRO A 77 -3.25 8.61 -18.44
N VAL A 78 -2.14 8.78 -19.12
CA VAL A 78 -0.97 9.50 -18.58
C VAL A 78 -1.33 10.98 -18.51
N ASN A 79 -1.26 11.56 -17.32
CA ASN A 79 -1.55 12.97 -17.10
C ASN A 79 -0.27 13.84 -17.03
N PHE A 80 0.91 13.22 -17.10
CA PHE A 80 2.19 13.90 -17.12
C PHE A 80 2.63 14.15 -18.58
N ALA A 81 3.07 15.37 -18.85
CA ALA A 81 3.58 15.74 -20.18
C ALA A 81 5.00 15.21 -20.44
N GLY A 82 5.77 15.08 -19.37
CA GLY A 82 7.17 14.73 -19.44
C GLY A 82 8.09 15.96 -19.61
N HIS A 83 9.32 15.78 -19.14
CA HIS A 83 10.31 16.83 -19.07
C HIS A 83 10.64 17.47 -20.45
N GLU A 84 10.85 16.63 -21.44
CA GLU A 84 11.21 17.07 -22.80
C GLU A 84 10.13 17.98 -23.46
N THR A 85 8.84 17.68 -23.17
CA THR A 85 7.74 18.49 -23.70
C THR A 85 7.75 19.90 -23.10
N CYS A 86 8.06 20.05 -21.82
CA CYS A 86 8.14 21.35 -21.16
C CYS A 86 9.25 22.21 -21.73
N GLU A 87 10.40 21.61 -22.05
CA GLU A 87 11.60 22.30 -22.54
C GLU A 87 11.42 22.96 -23.93
N THR A 88 10.53 22.41 -24.75
CA THR A 88 10.28 22.98 -26.10
C THR A 88 9.70 24.40 -26.06
N CYS A 89 8.97 24.76 -25.01
CA CYS A 89 8.34 26.06 -24.86
C CYS A 89 8.98 26.93 -23.75
N HIS A 90 9.50 26.29 -22.67
CA HIS A 90 10.02 26.97 -21.48
C HIS A 90 11.57 27.00 -21.45
N VAL A 91 12.22 27.33 -22.56
CA VAL A 91 13.68 27.31 -22.70
C VAL A 91 14.37 28.27 -21.71
N ASP A 92 13.78 29.43 -21.46
CA ASP A 92 14.30 30.43 -20.52
C ASP A 92 14.30 29.93 -19.07
N VAL A 93 13.30 29.12 -18.70
CA VAL A 93 13.23 28.48 -17.38
C VAL A 93 14.24 27.33 -17.27
N LEU A 94 14.42 26.56 -18.36
CA LEU A 94 15.43 25.52 -18.43
C LEU A 94 16.83 26.10 -18.24
N ASP A 95 17.15 27.20 -18.91
CA ASP A 95 18.45 27.89 -18.81
C ASP A 95 18.75 28.35 -17.37
N LYS A 96 17.75 28.83 -16.63
CA LYS A 96 17.90 29.19 -15.21
C LYS A 96 18.08 27.97 -14.32
N LYS A 97 17.48 26.84 -14.68
CA LYS A 97 17.44 25.63 -13.87
C LYS A 97 18.66 24.74 -14.06
N LYS A 98 19.22 24.65 -15.26
CA LYS A 98 20.26 23.70 -15.67
C LYS A 98 21.50 23.70 -14.77
N ASP A 99 21.91 24.87 -14.29
CA ASP A 99 23.08 25.04 -13.43
C ASP A 99 22.72 25.16 -11.96
N GLY A 100 21.43 25.07 -11.62
CA GLY A 100 20.90 25.21 -10.29
C GLY A 100 20.88 23.88 -9.50
N LYS A 101 20.63 23.98 -8.20
CA LYS A 101 20.52 22.79 -7.31
C LYS A 101 19.32 21.90 -7.64
N HIS A 102 18.33 22.40 -8.35
CA HIS A 102 17.17 21.65 -8.85
C HIS A 102 17.33 21.17 -10.30
N ALA A 103 18.54 21.21 -10.88
CA ALA A 103 18.79 20.80 -12.27
C ALA A 103 18.16 19.44 -12.62
N HIS A 104 18.24 18.48 -11.72
CA HIS A 104 17.71 17.12 -11.89
C HIS A 104 16.29 16.90 -11.34
N VAL A 105 15.65 17.94 -10.78
CA VAL A 105 14.27 17.84 -10.30
C VAL A 105 13.33 18.03 -11.50
N ASN A 106 12.43 17.09 -11.73
CA ASN A 106 11.48 17.16 -12.83
C ASN A 106 10.51 18.34 -12.65
N CYS A 107 10.13 19.01 -13.74
CA CYS A 107 9.21 20.16 -13.73
C CYS A 107 7.88 19.82 -13.01
N GLU A 108 7.31 18.68 -13.35
CA GLU A 108 6.04 18.21 -12.81
C GLU A 108 6.13 17.68 -11.37
N ALA A 109 7.34 17.56 -10.80
CA ALA A 109 7.49 17.28 -9.36
C ALA A 109 6.97 18.45 -8.50
N CYS A 110 7.07 19.67 -9.03
CA CYS A 110 6.58 20.88 -8.39
C CYS A 110 5.25 21.35 -9.00
N HIS A 111 5.17 21.37 -10.34
CA HIS A 111 4.00 21.89 -11.06
C HIS A 111 2.84 20.91 -11.18
N GLY A 112 3.05 19.62 -10.83
CA GLY A 112 2.04 18.58 -10.97
C GLY A 112 1.86 18.13 -12.42
N PRO A 113 0.87 17.26 -12.69
CA PRO A 113 0.62 16.70 -14.01
C PRO A 113 0.04 17.76 -14.96
N LEU A 114 0.73 18.08 -16.05
CA LEU A 114 0.43 19.16 -16.96
C LEU A 114 0.26 18.73 -18.44
N ALA A 115 -0.07 17.45 -18.71
CA ALA A 115 -0.29 16.98 -20.07
C ALA A 115 -1.31 17.84 -20.82
N LYS A 116 -2.41 18.21 -20.18
CA LYS A 116 -3.46 19.06 -20.79
C LYS A 116 -2.96 20.47 -21.13
N HIS A 117 -2.08 21.04 -20.29
CA HIS A 117 -1.45 22.33 -20.60
C HIS A 117 -0.48 22.19 -21.79
N ALA A 118 0.28 21.12 -21.84
CA ALA A 118 1.19 20.87 -22.96
C ALA A 118 0.45 20.66 -24.29
N ASP A 119 -0.74 20.06 -24.27
CA ASP A 119 -1.58 19.85 -25.44
C ASP A 119 -2.28 21.15 -25.89
N ASP A 120 -2.75 21.98 -24.94
CA ASP A 120 -3.45 23.25 -25.21
C ASP A 120 -3.01 24.33 -24.19
N PRO A 121 -1.83 24.93 -24.40
CA PRO A 121 -1.26 25.91 -23.46
C PRO A 121 -2.03 27.25 -23.42
N ALA A 122 -2.80 27.55 -24.45
CA ALA A 122 -3.60 28.76 -24.50
C ALA A 122 -4.84 28.72 -23.61
N SER A 123 -5.52 27.56 -23.60
CA SER A 123 -6.78 27.40 -22.88
C SER A 123 -6.60 26.82 -21.46
N VAL A 124 -5.55 26.03 -21.25
CA VAL A 124 -5.30 25.35 -19.96
C VAL A 124 -4.12 25.99 -19.25
N GLN A 125 -4.38 26.77 -18.23
CA GLN A 125 -3.32 27.39 -17.43
C GLN A 125 -2.91 26.47 -16.27
N PRO A 126 -1.60 26.39 -15.92
CA PRO A 126 -1.12 25.68 -14.75
C PRO A 126 -1.69 26.29 -13.47
N PRO A 127 -1.93 25.49 -12.43
CA PRO A 127 -2.37 26.02 -11.14
C PRO A 127 -1.28 26.88 -10.51
N LYS A 128 -1.68 27.97 -9.84
CA LYS A 128 -0.76 28.77 -9.05
C LYS A 128 -0.26 27.94 -7.85
N LEU A 129 1.05 27.87 -7.69
CA LEU A 129 1.67 27.08 -6.63
C LEU A 129 1.78 27.91 -5.34
N ASP A 130 1.48 27.27 -4.23
CA ASP A 130 1.79 27.78 -2.90
C ASP A 130 3.17 27.25 -2.46
N THR A 131 4.18 28.10 -2.55
CA THR A 131 5.56 27.75 -2.24
C THR A 131 5.80 27.47 -0.76
N ALA A 132 5.01 28.07 0.14
CA ALA A 132 5.08 27.79 1.57
C ALA A 132 4.75 26.33 1.89
N VAL A 133 3.82 25.74 1.14
CA VAL A 133 3.42 24.33 1.32
C VAL A 133 4.24 23.41 0.42
N LEU A 134 4.54 23.83 -0.79
CA LEU A 134 5.19 22.98 -1.79
C LEU A 134 6.62 22.62 -1.40
N CYS A 135 7.42 23.58 -1.03
CA CYS A 135 8.85 23.40 -0.76
C CYS A 135 9.08 22.49 0.47
N VAL A 136 8.29 22.66 1.50
CA VAL A 136 8.41 21.88 2.74
C VAL A 136 8.05 20.40 2.57
N LYS A 137 7.33 20.00 1.52
CA LYS A 137 7.11 18.58 1.22
C LYS A 137 8.43 17.80 1.11
N CYS A 138 9.47 18.47 0.57
CA CYS A 138 10.79 17.89 0.46
C CYS A 138 11.77 18.45 1.50
N HIS A 139 11.69 19.74 1.83
CA HIS A 139 12.71 20.43 2.62
C HIS A 139 12.42 20.55 4.12
N GLU A 140 11.22 20.18 4.61
CA GLU A 140 10.96 20.13 6.05
C GLU A 140 11.90 19.16 6.75
N ALA A 141 12.46 19.58 7.88
CA ALA A 141 13.40 18.81 8.67
C ALA A 141 12.80 17.48 9.13
N ASN A 142 13.50 16.40 8.83
CA ASN A 142 13.07 15.05 9.19
C ASN A 142 14.30 14.19 9.54
N ALA A 143 14.25 13.53 10.68
CA ALA A 143 15.33 12.67 11.16
C ALA A 143 15.67 11.50 10.22
N ALA A 144 14.73 11.06 9.36
CA ALA A 144 14.92 9.99 8.40
C ALA A 144 15.66 10.43 7.12
N LYS A 145 15.80 11.74 6.89
CA LYS A 145 16.49 12.26 5.70
C LYS A 145 18.02 12.32 5.94
N PRO A 146 18.83 12.09 4.89
CA PRO A 146 20.27 12.25 4.99
C PRO A 146 20.65 13.68 5.43
N LYS A 147 21.69 13.82 6.24
CA LYS A 147 22.21 15.15 6.67
C LYS A 147 22.73 15.99 5.50
N SER A 148 23.11 15.35 4.39
CA SER A 148 23.53 16.02 3.16
C SER A 148 22.37 16.61 2.35
N PHE A 149 21.14 16.23 2.64
CA PHE A 149 19.96 16.81 2.00
C PHE A 149 19.60 18.13 2.68
N PRO A 150 19.39 19.23 1.93
CA PRO A 150 19.03 20.52 2.52
C PRO A 150 17.69 20.43 3.24
N GLN A 151 17.68 20.73 4.52
CA GLN A 151 16.51 20.66 5.38
C GLN A 151 16.38 21.94 6.21
N VAL A 152 15.16 22.30 6.52
CA VAL A 152 14.82 23.51 7.27
C VAL A 152 13.64 23.24 8.20
N ALA A 153 13.68 23.78 9.40
CA ALA A 153 12.51 23.88 10.28
C ALA A 153 11.69 25.09 9.79
N SER A 154 10.67 24.84 9.00
CA SER A 154 9.94 25.92 8.29
C SER A 154 9.31 26.94 9.23
N ALA A 155 8.84 26.50 10.42
CA ALA A 155 8.25 27.37 11.41
C ALA A 155 9.23 28.46 11.91
N ASP A 156 10.51 28.11 12.06
CA ASP A 156 11.54 29.02 12.58
C ASP A 156 12.23 29.81 11.47
N HIS A 157 12.39 29.20 10.28
CA HIS A 157 13.14 29.78 9.17
C HIS A 157 12.34 30.87 8.43
N SER A 158 11.12 30.53 8.01
CA SER A 158 10.35 31.43 7.14
C SER A 158 9.46 32.43 7.87
N THR A 159 9.19 32.20 9.15
CA THR A 159 8.30 33.01 9.99
C THR A 159 6.95 33.35 9.30
N GLY A 160 6.43 32.41 8.50
CA GLY A 160 5.16 32.53 7.77
C GLY A 160 5.28 33.19 6.38
N LEU A 161 6.48 33.55 5.92
CA LEU A 161 6.68 34.03 4.54
C LEU A 161 6.72 32.86 3.57
N ALA A 162 6.27 33.11 2.35
CA ALA A 162 6.41 32.17 1.24
C ALA A 162 7.88 31.98 0.87
N CYS A 163 8.28 30.77 0.52
CA CYS A 163 9.69 30.42 0.30
C CYS A 163 10.30 31.20 -0.89
N ASP A 164 9.50 31.49 -1.92
CA ASP A 164 9.88 32.26 -3.11
C ASP A 164 10.07 33.77 -2.85
N ALA A 165 9.73 34.24 -1.65
CA ALA A 165 10.08 35.61 -1.25
C ALA A 165 11.61 35.82 -1.14
N CYS A 166 12.35 34.73 -0.84
CA CYS A 166 13.82 34.79 -0.74
C CYS A 166 14.52 33.82 -1.68
N HIS A 167 13.92 32.70 -2.04
CA HIS A 167 14.49 31.66 -2.89
C HIS A 167 13.84 31.65 -4.27
N GLN A 168 14.63 31.75 -5.33
CA GLN A 168 14.10 31.57 -6.68
C GLN A 168 13.84 30.07 -6.95
N PRO A 169 12.60 29.62 -7.23
CA PRO A 169 12.28 28.18 -7.30
C PRO A 169 13.12 27.37 -8.28
N HIS A 170 13.47 27.94 -9.43
CA HIS A 170 14.27 27.27 -10.46
C HIS A 170 15.78 27.28 -10.18
N SER A 171 16.26 28.21 -9.36
CA SER A 171 17.65 28.29 -8.89
C SER A 171 17.69 28.70 -7.41
N PRO A 172 17.30 27.82 -6.49
CA PRO A 172 16.99 28.20 -5.13
C PRO A 172 18.20 28.51 -4.24
N ALA A 173 19.41 28.26 -4.70
CA ALA A 173 20.60 28.57 -3.92
C ALA A 173 20.71 30.09 -3.68
N ILE A 174 20.80 30.46 -2.40
CA ILE A 174 21.21 31.84 -2.04
C ILE A 174 22.73 31.87 -2.13
N THR A 175 23.27 32.63 -3.07
CA THR A 175 24.69 32.98 -3.07
C THR A 175 24.89 34.10 -2.07
N ASP A 176 25.81 33.90 -1.13
CA ASP A 176 26.16 34.92 -0.12
C ASP A 176 26.46 36.25 -0.82
N GLY A 177 25.53 37.19 -0.75
CA GLY A 177 25.66 38.52 -1.36
C GLY A 177 24.61 38.96 -2.37
N GLY A 178 23.59 38.16 -2.66
CA GLY A 178 22.55 38.48 -3.66
C GLY A 178 21.22 38.95 -3.10
N THR A 179 21.15 40.07 -2.44
CA THR A 179 19.93 40.90 -2.44
C THR A 179 19.78 41.51 -3.82
N LYS A 180 18.83 41.03 -4.62
CA LYS A 180 18.27 41.80 -5.76
C LYS A 180 16.87 42.22 -5.43
#